data_90c3403a0a2bba9da0fa039b6aef852b
#
_entry.id   90c3403a0a2bba9da0fa039b6aef852b
#
_cell.length_a   1.000
_cell.length_b   1.000
_cell.length_c   1.000
_cell.angle_alpha   90.00
_cell.angle_beta   90.00
_cell.angle_gamma   90.00
#
_symmetry.space_group_name_H-M   'P 1'
#
loop_
_entity.id
_entity.type
_entity.pdbx_description
1 polymer ?
#
loop_
_entity_poly.entity_id
_entity_poly.type
_entity_poly.pdbx_seq_one_letter_code
_entity_poly.pdbx_strand_id
1 'polypeptide(L)'
;DLHSFPTRRSSDLGIIDQPDWNDVEAFKKLGKPRLASLVTAGNLDSMLNKFTAAKKIRRRDDYSPGGESGHRPDRATLVYANRMKEAYSDVPLIIGGIEASLRRFGHYDYWSDTVRRSILVDSKADVLVYGMGELQIVELADALDQGRFKESLPSIRGICYMAKEIPTIDYVECPSYEAIKVDKMDFADAFRIQYDEQDPFYGRIVVQKHGDRYLIQNTPALPLTQEEMDGVYNLPYTRRWHPKYDDKGGVPALSEVQFSLVSQRGCFGSCSFCAITNHQGRIIQNRSHESLIEEAHMMIKMDNFKGYIHDVGGPTANFRHLACDKQAVYGACKGRTCAAPEPCENLNTNHDDYIALLRKLRKLKGVKKVFVRSGLRYDYVRSEERR
;
A
#
# COMPACT_ATOMS: atom_id res chain seq x y z
N ASP A 1 -22.20 14.27 -4.83
CA ASP A 1 -21.64 13.72 -6.07
C ASP A 1 -20.26 13.13 -5.82
N LEU A 2 -20.24 11.90 -5.27
CA LEU A 2 -19.01 11.10 -5.03
C LEU A 2 -18.42 10.51 -6.33
N HIS A 3 -18.96 10.89 -7.49
CA HIS A 3 -18.61 10.27 -8.78
C HIS A 3 -17.49 10.98 -9.55
N SER A 4 -16.79 11.92 -8.96
CA SER A 4 -15.65 12.54 -9.64
C SER A 4 -14.36 12.28 -8.89
N PHE A 5 -13.79 11.09 -9.06
CA PHE A 5 -12.31 11.06 -9.06
C PHE A 5 -11.83 12.19 -9.96
N PRO A 6 -10.81 12.95 -9.56
CA PRO A 6 -10.43 14.17 -10.27
C PRO A 6 -9.86 13.83 -11.65
N THR A 7 -10.72 13.46 -12.59
CA THR A 7 -10.42 13.42 -14.03
C THR A 7 -10.29 14.81 -14.62
N ARG A 8 -10.52 15.85 -13.83
CA ARG A 8 -10.69 17.21 -14.35
C ARG A 8 -9.42 17.90 -14.80
N ARG A 9 -8.21 17.40 -14.48
CA ARG A 9 -6.95 18.07 -14.86
C ARG A 9 -5.79 17.09 -15.00
N SER A 10 -5.84 16.20 -15.96
CA SER A 10 -4.69 15.31 -16.28
C SER A 10 -3.43 16.10 -16.67
N SER A 11 -3.55 17.34 -17.10
CA SER A 11 -2.45 18.24 -17.40
C SER A 11 -1.74 18.83 -16.18
N ASP A 12 -2.33 18.74 -14.99
CA ASP A 12 -1.79 19.34 -13.77
C ASP A 12 -1.01 18.33 -12.90
N LEU A 13 -0.96 17.06 -13.29
CA LEU A 13 -0.20 16.01 -12.62
C LEU A 13 0.98 15.54 -13.48
N GLY A 14 2.18 15.70 -12.96
CA GLY A 14 3.40 15.20 -13.59
C GLY A 14 4.00 14.05 -12.80
N ILE A 15 4.58 13.08 -13.50
CA ILE A 15 5.26 11.92 -12.90
C ILE A 15 6.73 11.94 -13.32
N ILE A 16 7.63 11.88 -12.33
CA ILE A 16 9.06 11.63 -12.53
C ILE A 16 9.32 10.22 -12.01
N ASP A 17 9.58 9.30 -12.91
CA ASP A 17 9.83 7.90 -12.58
C ASP A 17 11.34 7.65 -12.45
N GLN A 18 11.77 7.04 -11.36
CA GLN A 18 13.16 6.71 -11.05
C GLN A 18 14.16 7.82 -11.43
N PRO A 19 14.02 9.05 -10.87
CA PRO A 19 14.98 10.10 -11.13
C PRO A 19 16.39 9.71 -10.69
N ASP A 20 17.41 10.26 -11.33
CA ASP A 20 18.78 10.12 -10.83
C ASP A 20 18.86 10.78 -9.44
N TRP A 21 18.97 9.95 -8.42
CA TRP A 21 18.99 10.42 -7.03
C TRP A 21 20.30 11.10 -6.62
N ASN A 22 21.33 11.06 -7.47
CA ASN A 22 22.58 11.80 -7.28
C ASN A 22 22.49 13.23 -7.80
N ASP A 23 21.52 13.52 -8.66
CA ASP A 23 21.32 14.83 -9.28
C ASP A 23 19.98 15.46 -8.85
N VAL A 24 20.03 16.57 -8.12
CA VAL A 24 18.83 17.30 -7.68
C VAL A 24 18.04 17.89 -8.85
N GLU A 25 18.71 18.22 -9.96
CA GLU A 25 18.04 18.77 -11.15
C GLU A 25 17.12 17.73 -11.80
N ALA A 26 17.40 16.44 -11.62
CA ALA A 26 16.50 15.38 -12.06
C ALA A 26 15.10 15.45 -11.40
N PHE A 27 15.00 16.04 -10.21
CA PHE A 27 13.75 16.24 -9.48
C PHE A 27 13.02 17.54 -9.87
N LYS A 28 13.69 18.44 -10.59
CA LYS A 28 13.13 19.71 -11.05
C LYS A 28 12.59 19.69 -12.48
N LYS A 29 12.66 18.56 -13.19
CA LYS A 29 12.30 18.43 -14.61
C LYS A 29 10.89 18.92 -14.97
N LEU A 30 9.96 18.88 -14.04
CA LEU A 30 8.57 19.32 -14.23
C LEU A 30 8.29 20.73 -13.69
N GLY A 31 9.33 21.40 -13.17
CA GLY A 31 9.18 22.69 -12.50
C GLY A 31 8.66 22.56 -11.07
N LYS A 32 8.44 23.70 -10.41
CA LYS A 32 7.98 23.75 -9.02
C LYS A 32 6.51 23.34 -8.93
N PRO A 33 6.16 22.33 -8.11
CA PRO A 33 4.76 21.94 -7.90
C PRO A 33 3.92 23.07 -7.31
N ARG A 34 2.70 23.22 -7.78
CA ARG A 34 1.76 24.22 -7.27
C ARG A 34 1.18 23.84 -5.91
N LEU A 35 0.77 22.59 -5.72
CA LEU A 35 0.11 22.11 -4.50
C LEU A 35 1.09 21.35 -3.61
N ALA A 36 1.62 20.24 -4.09
CA ALA A 36 2.48 19.36 -3.32
C ALA A 36 3.36 18.47 -4.19
N SER A 37 4.39 17.91 -3.59
CA SER A 37 5.16 16.78 -4.11
C SER A 37 4.70 15.50 -3.44
N LEU A 38 4.49 14.45 -4.24
CA LEU A 38 4.08 13.12 -3.79
C LEU A 38 5.24 12.15 -4.04
N VAL A 39 5.69 11.43 -3.02
CA VAL A 39 6.86 10.53 -3.14
C VAL A 39 6.52 9.13 -2.64
N THR A 40 6.89 8.13 -3.43
CA THR A 40 6.78 6.71 -3.09
C THR A 40 7.93 5.91 -3.69
N ALA A 41 8.28 4.78 -3.09
CA ALA A 41 9.19 3.80 -3.69
C ALA A 41 8.50 2.88 -4.73
N GLY A 42 7.21 3.10 -4.99
CA GLY A 42 6.38 2.22 -5.80
C GLY A 42 5.69 1.14 -4.94
N ASN A 43 5.32 0.02 -5.57
CA ASN A 43 4.57 -1.07 -4.94
C ASN A 43 5.43 -2.09 -4.18
N LEU A 44 6.72 -1.84 -4.04
CA LEU A 44 7.67 -2.67 -3.29
C LEU A 44 8.47 -1.85 -2.29
N ASP A 45 8.99 -2.55 -1.28
CA ASP A 45 10.05 -2.04 -0.41
C ASP A 45 11.39 -2.09 -1.15
N SER A 46 12.09 -0.95 -1.25
CA SER A 46 13.34 -0.83 -1.99
C SER A 46 14.45 -1.72 -1.43
N MET A 47 14.50 -1.91 -0.11
CA MET A 47 15.49 -2.78 0.53
C MET A 47 15.22 -4.26 0.23
N LEU A 48 13.95 -4.70 0.29
CA LEU A 48 13.55 -6.06 -0.09
C LEU A 48 13.81 -6.34 -1.57
N ASN A 49 13.64 -5.32 -2.41
CA ASN A 49 13.94 -5.47 -3.83
C ASN A 49 15.44 -5.55 -4.12
N LYS A 50 16.26 -4.79 -3.40
CA LYS A 50 17.72 -4.73 -3.62
C LYS A 50 18.48 -5.86 -2.96
N PHE A 51 18.07 -6.32 -1.78
CA PHE A 51 18.80 -7.30 -0.99
C PHE A 51 18.05 -8.62 -0.82
N THR A 52 18.82 -9.70 -0.70
CA THR A 52 18.30 -10.99 -0.21
C THR A 52 18.15 -10.97 1.30
N ALA A 53 17.46 -11.98 1.87
CA ALA A 53 17.40 -12.16 3.33
C ALA A 53 18.78 -12.33 3.99
N ALA A 54 19.79 -12.82 3.26
CA ALA A 54 21.18 -12.91 3.71
C ALA A 54 21.98 -11.62 3.47
N LYS A 55 21.31 -10.47 3.30
CA LYS A 55 21.90 -9.15 3.06
C LYS A 55 22.81 -9.03 1.82
N LYS A 56 22.71 -9.99 0.87
CA LYS A 56 23.43 -9.94 -0.40
C LYS A 56 22.70 -9.09 -1.40
N ILE A 57 23.42 -8.24 -2.14
CA ILE A 57 22.86 -7.42 -3.22
C ILE A 57 22.40 -8.33 -4.36
N ARG A 58 21.17 -8.11 -4.84
CA ARG A 58 20.64 -8.78 -6.04
C ARG A 58 21.31 -8.20 -7.28
N ARG A 59 21.59 -9.06 -8.25
CA ARG A 59 22.24 -8.66 -9.51
C ARG A 59 21.28 -7.95 -10.47
N ARG A 60 19.96 -8.13 -10.29
CA ARG A 60 18.91 -7.58 -11.14
C ARG A 60 17.90 -6.81 -10.29
N ASP A 61 17.34 -5.77 -10.89
CA ASP A 61 16.18 -5.05 -10.39
C ASP A 61 15.09 -5.06 -11.48
N ASP A 62 14.19 -6.02 -11.41
CA ASP A 62 13.15 -6.21 -12.44
C ASP A 62 12.14 -5.04 -12.51
N TYR A 63 12.16 -4.13 -11.53
CA TYR A 63 11.38 -2.88 -11.54
C TYR A 63 12.14 -1.69 -12.13
N SER A 64 13.34 -1.89 -12.61
CA SER A 64 14.14 -0.88 -13.31
C SER A 64 14.22 -1.19 -14.81
N PRO A 65 14.51 -0.20 -15.67
CA PRO A 65 14.64 -0.40 -17.11
C PRO A 65 15.65 -1.49 -17.44
N GLY A 66 15.27 -2.42 -18.32
CA GLY A 66 16.10 -3.57 -18.71
C GLY A 66 16.40 -4.56 -17.59
N GLY A 67 15.86 -4.37 -16.38
CA GLY A 67 16.21 -5.18 -15.21
C GLY A 67 17.57 -4.82 -14.60
N GLU A 68 18.11 -3.65 -14.93
CA GLU A 68 19.41 -3.18 -14.43
C GLU A 68 19.31 -2.75 -12.97
N SER A 69 20.24 -3.22 -12.14
CA SER A 69 20.35 -2.80 -10.74
C SER A 69 21.09 -1.47 -10.61
N GLY A 70 20.84 -0.72 -9.52
CA GLY A 70 21.55 0.51 -9.18
C GLY A 70 20.83 1.81 -9.53
N HIS A 71 19.75 1.77 -10.29
CA HIS A 71 18.94 2.96 -10.59
C HIS A 71 18.18 3.49 -9.39
N ARG A 72 17.79 2.63 -8.46
CA ARG A 72 17.10 3.03 -7.22
C ARG A 72 18.05 3.08 -6.04
N PRO A 73 17.96 4.13 -5.19
CA PRO A 73 18.71 4.18 -3.94
C PRO A 73 18.18 3.17 -2.93
N ASP A 74 18.98 2.87 -1.93
CA ASP A 74 18.53 2.20 -0.72
C ASP A 74 17.54 3.12 0.01
N ARG A 75 16.44 2.54 0.54
CA ARG A 75 15.38 3.32 1.19
C ARG A 75 14.87 4.45 0.29
N ALA A 76 14.40 4.07 -0.90
CA ALA A 76 14.11 5.00 -1.99
C ALA A 76 13.14 6.11 -1.58
N THR A 77 12.08 5.81 -0.82
CA THR A 77 11.15 6.85 -0.33
C THR A 77 11.88 7.93 0.47
N LEU A 78 12.79 7.53 1.37
CA LEU A 78 13.55 8.47 2.19
C LEU A 78 14.48 9.35 1.33
N VAL A 79 15.24 8.74 0.43
CA VAL A 79 16.19 9.46 -0.42
C VAL A 79 15.47 10.40 -1.36
N TYR A 80 14.43 9.94 -2.04
CA TYR A 80 13.66 10.79 -2.95
C TYR A 80 12.97 11.94 -2.21
N ALA A 81 12.43 11.70 -1.02
CA ALA A 81 11.82 12.74 -0.19
C ALA A 81 12.84 13.82 0.18
N ASN A 82 14.03 13.44 0.62
CA ASN A 82 15.10 14.39 0.93
C ASN A 82 15.55 15.20 -0.30
N ARG A 83 15.66 14.56 -1.48
CA ARG A 83 15.96 15.27 -2.73
C ARG A 83 14.86 16.23 -3.14
N MET A 84 13.59 15.87 -2.96
CA MET A 84 12.48 16.80 -3.21
C MET A 84 12.50 18.00 -2.27
N LYS A 85 12.81 17.80 -0.97
CA LYS A 85 12.98 18.93 -0.02
C LYS A 85 14.18 19.80 -0.35
N GLU A 86 15.26 19.23 -0.90
CA GLU A 86 16.40 19.98 -1.39
C GLU A 86 16.03 20.81 -2.64
N ALA A 87 15.26 20.22 -3.57
CA ALA A 87 14.79 20.89 -4.78
C ALA A 87 13.78 22.02 -4.47
N TYR A 88 12.84 21.78 -3.54
CA TYR A 88 11.73 22.67 -3.22
C TYR A 88 11.37 22.60 -1.73
N SER A 89 12.11 23.36 -0.90
CA SER A 89 11.98 23.32 0.57
C SER A 89 10.63 23.81 1.09
N ASP A 90 9.98 24.70 0.37
CA ASP A 90 8.73 25.36 0.71
C ASP A 90 7.46 24.65 0.17
N VAL A 91 7.65 23.63 -0.67
CA VAL A 91 6.52 22.85 -1.20
C VAL A 91 6.14 21.76 -0.21
N PRO A 92 4.84 21.59 0.12
CA PRO A 92 4.36 20.46 0.91
C PRO A 92 4.81 19.12 0.31
N LEU A 93 5.33 18.24 1.16
CA LEU A 93 5.82 16.93 0.77
C LEU A 93 5.00 15.84 1.44
N ILE A 94 4.36 15.01 0.63
CA ILE A 94 3.57 13.86 1.06
C ILE A 94 4.29 12.59 0.64
N ILE A 95 4.50 11.67 1.58
CA ILE A 95 5.08 10.35 1.30
C ILE A 95 4.05 9.25 1.50
N GLY A 96 4.21 8.15 0.78
CA GLY A 96 3.25 7.03 0.86
C GLY A 96 3.81 5.73 0.29
N GLY A 97 2.91 4.76 0.10
CA GLY A 97 3.24 3.42 -0.37
C GLY A 97 3.71 2.49 0.76
N ILE A 98 3.98 1.23 0.42
CA ILE A 98 4.29 0.18 1.41
C ILE A 98 5.55 0.51 2.23
N GLU A 99 6.59 1.03 1.60
CA GLU A 99 7.85 1.37 2.26
C GLU A 99 7.65 2.43 3.36
N ALA A 100 6.90 3.49 3.07
CA ALA A 100 6.56 4.52 4.04
C ALA A 100 5.62 3.98 5.13
N SER A 101 4.56 3.26 4.75
CA SER A 101 3.59 2.70 5.69
C SER A 101 4.23 1.84 6.77
N LEU A 102 5.17 0.97 6.39
CA LEU A 102 5.84 0.07 7.32
C LEU A 102 6.89 0.77 8.20
N ARG A 103 7.31 1.98 7.82
CA ARG A 103 8.31 2.78 8.57
C ARG A 103 7.73 4.04 9.19
N ARG A 104 6.40 4.11 9.36
CA ARG A 104 5.72 5.31 9.88
C ARG A 104 6.02 5.60 11.37
N PHE A 105 6.29 4.57 12.16
CA PHE A 105 6.76 4.67 13.55
C PHE A 105 8.27 4.44 13.66
N GLY A 106 8.82 4.55 14.86
CA GLY A 106 10.12 3.98 15.16
C GLY A 106 10.11 2.48 14.84
N HIS A 107 11.09 2.00 14.08
CA HIS A 107 11.08 0.65 13.51
C HIS A 107 12.46 0.03 13.51
N TYR A 108 12.51 -1.31 13.58
CA TYR A 108 13.76 -2.05 13.41
C TYR A 108 14.13 -2.17 11.94
N ASP A 109 15.30 -1.69 11.59
CA ASP A 109 15.89 -1.84 10.26
C ASP A 109 16.83 -3.05 10.25
N TYR A 110 16.37 -4.13 9.67
CA TYR A 110 17.10 -5.39 9.58
C TYR A 110 18.48 -5.26 8.92
N TRP A 111 18.62 -4.40 7.91
CA TRP A 111 19.87 -4.28 7.15
C TRP A 111 20.95 -3.55 7.92
N SER A 112 20.61 -2.50 8.66
CA SER A 112 21.54 -1.78 9.53
C SER A 112 21.61 -2.32 10.96
N ASP A 113 20.75 -3.29 11.31
CA ASP A 113 20.65 -3.88 12.66
C ASP A 113 20.46 -2.82 13.75
N THR A 114 19.57 -1.88 13.50
CA THR A 114 19.29 -0.75 14.40
C THR A 114 17.80 -0.40 14.42
N VAL A 115 17.35 0.17 15.53
CA VAL A 115 16.05 0.84 15.59
C VAL A 115 16.20 2.25 15.04
N ARG A 116 15.45 2.56 13.97
CA ARG A 116 15.44 3.86 13.30
C ARG A 116 14.20 4.67 13.70
N ARG A 117 14.31 5.98 13.57
CA ARG A 117 13.17 6.90 13.74
C ARG A 117 12.11 6.66 12.68
N SER A 118 10.92 7.20 12.90
CA SER A 118 9.91 7.32 11.84
C SER A 118 10.51 7.89 10.56
N ILE A 119 10.16 7.30 9.42
CA ILE A 119 10.54 7.83 8.10
C ILE A 119 10.05 9.26 7.90
N LEU A 120 8.95 9.65 8.53
CA LEU A 120 8.40 11.00 8.48
C LEU A 120 9.36 12.03 9.11
N VAL A 121 10.06 11.64 10.19
CA VAL A 121 11.09 12.48 10.82
C VAL A 121 12.33 12.58 9.93
N ASP A 122 12.81 11.45 9.42
CA ASP A 122 14.05 11.39 8.64
C ASP A 122 13.91 12.02 7.24
N SER A 123 12.72 11.94 6.64
CA SER A 123 12.42 12.52 5.31
C SER A 123 12.04 13.99 5.36
N LYS A 124 11.72 14.53 6.56
CA LYS A 124 11.16 15.87 6.74
C LYS A 124 9.87 16.10 5.92
N ALA A 125 9.17 15.03 5.57
CA ALA A 125 7.89 15.14 4.89
C ALA A 125 6.82 15.74 5.85
N ASP A 126 5.86 16.42 5.26
CA ASP A 126 4.79 17.07 6.02
C ASP A 126 3.71 16.05 6.43
N VAL A 127 3.43 15.09 5.56
CA VAL A 127 2.42 14.04 5.77
C VAL A 127 2.92 12.71 5.22
N LEU A 128 2.54 11.63 5.90
CA LEU A 128 2.66 10.27 5.42
C LEU A 128 1.26 9.66 5.30
N VAL A 129 0.91 9.21 4.10
CA VAL A 129 -0.31 8.43 3.85
C VAL A 129 0.04 6.95 4.02
N TYR A 130 -0.58 6.28 4.99
CA TYR A 130 -0.35 4.86 5.21
C TYR A 130 -1.53 4.01 4.73
N GLY A 131 -1.24 2.76 4.40
CA GLY A 131 -2.23 1.88 3.79
C GLY A 131 -2.49 2.22 2.32
N MET A 132 -3.70 1.98 1.89
CA MET A 132 -4.18 2.27 0.53
C MET A 132 -4.82 3.67 0.57
N GLY A 133 -4.18 4.62 -0.10
CA GLY A 133 -4.41 6.05 0.14
C GLY A 133 -5.19 6.78 -0.95
N GLU A 134 -6.01 6.11 -1.75
CA GLU A 134 -6.71 6.71 -2.89
C GLU A 134 -7.59 7.89 -2.49
N LEU A 135 -8.42 7.72 -1.46
CA LEU A 135 -9.30 8.79 -0.97
C LEU A 135 -8.53 9.87 -0.21
N GLN A 136 -7.55 9.47 0.59
CA GLN A 136 -6.73 10.37 1.39
C GLN A 136 -5.93 11.36 0.54
N ILE A 137 -5.43 10.92 -0.61
CA ILE A 137 -4.73 11.81 -1.56
C ILE A 137 -5.67 12.88 -2.12
N VAL A 138 -6.92 12.53 -2.38
CA VAL A 138 -7.95 13.49 -2.85
C VAL A 138 -8.27 14.49 -1.74
N GLU A 139 -8.54 14.04 -0.50
CA GLU A 139 -8.81 14.91 0.64
C GLU A 139 -7.64 15.87 0.92
N LEU A 140 -6.39 15.38 0.85
CA LEU A 140 -5.20 16.21 1.02
C LEU A 140 -5.05 17.24 -0.11
N ALA A 141 -5.33 16.85 -1.35
CA ALA A 141 -5.27 17.76 -2.50
C ALA A 141 -6.32 18.87 -2.39
N ASP A 142 -7.52 18.52 -1.99
CA ASP A 142 -8.61 19.50 -1.77
C ASP A 142 -8.26 20.45 -0.61
N ALA A 143 -7.71 19.94 0.48
CA ALA A 143 -7.26 20.75 1.62
C ALA A 143 -6.13 21.72 1.23
N LEU A 144 -5.21 21.30 0.37
CA LEU A 144 -4.14 22.12 -0.18
C LEU A 144 -4.68 23.21 -1.11
N ASP A 145 -5.57 22.85 -2.02
CA ASP A 145 -6.16 23.80 -2.99
C ASP A 145 -7.01 24.89 -2.29
N GLN A 146 -7.62 24.52 -1.16
CA GLN A 146 -8.41 25.43 -0.31
C GLN A 146 -7.57 26.22 0.71
N GLY A 147 -6.25 26.01 0.76
CA GLY A 147 -5.37 26.65 1.74
C GLY A 147 -5.58 26.23 3.20
N ARG A 148 -6.25 25.09 3.45
CA ARG A 148 -6.61 24.56 4.78
C ARG A 148 -5.79 23.32 5.18
N PHE A 149 -4.64 23.14 4.55
CA PHE A 149 -3.86 21.91 4.70
C PHE A 149 -3.57 21.54 6.15
N LYS A 150 -2.99 22.49 6.92
CA LYS A 150 -2.59 22.20 8.31
C LYS A 150 -3.77 21.98 9.24
N GLU A 151 -4.84 22.75 9.07
CA GLU A 151 -6.06 22.64 9.85
C GLU A 151 -6.81 21.33 9.59
N SER A 152 -6.69 20.77 8.38
CA SER A 152 -7.36 19.54 7.98
C SER A 152 -6.66 18.27 8.46
N LEU A 153 -5.35 18.32 8.78
CA LEU A 153 -4.58 17.13 9.14
C LEU A 153 -5.21 16.31 10.28
N PRO A 154 -5.72 16.89 11.37
CA PRO A 154 -6.29 16.11 12.47
C PRO A 154 -7.56 15.34 12.10
N SER A 155 -8.27 15.72 11.05
CA SER A 155 -9.54 15.11 10.63
C SER A 155 -9.39 14.05 9.54
N ILE A 156 -8.28 14.04 8.80
CA ILE A 156 -8.07 13.11 7.68
C ILE A 156 -7.61 11.75 8.23
N ARG A 157 -8.37 10.70 7.97
CA ARG A 157 -8.02 9.33 8.37
C ARG A 157 -6.88 8.77 7.49
N GLY A 158 -6.16 7.76 8.00
CA GLY A 158 -5.14 7.06 7.20
C GLY A 158 -3.86 7.86 6.96
N ILE A 159 -3.59 8.89 7.76
CA ILE A 159 -2.37 9.69 7.64
C ILE A 159 -1.58 9.74 8.95
N CYS A 160 -0.30 10.07 8.84
CA CYS A 160 0.57 10.46 9.94
C CYS A 160 1.18 11.83 9.67
N TYR A 161 1.39 12.61 10.72
CA TYR A 161 2.08 13.90 10.68
C TYR A 161 2.83 14.18 11.97
N MET A 162 3.72 15.17 11.97
CA MET A 162 4.48 15.59 13.16
C MET A 162 3.84 16.81 13.80
N ALA A 163 3.63 16.77 15.12
CA ALA A 163 3.11 17.88 15.91
C ALA A 163 4.02 18.22 17.10
N LYS A 164 3.90 19.46 17.62
CA LYS A 164 4.54 19.87 18.87
C LYS A 164 3.69 19.51 20.09
N GLU A 165 2.39 19.44 19.90
CA GLU A 165 1.40 19.16 20.94
C GLU A 165 0.59 17.93 20.56
N ILE A 166 0.13 17.19 21.56
CA ILE A 166 -0.73 16.02 21.38
C ILE A 166 -2.18 16.50 21.17
N PRO A 167 -2.95 15.85 20.27
CA PRO A 167 -4.37 16.17 20.09
C PRO A 167 -5.17 16.01 21.38
N THR A 168 -6.18 16.85 21.59
CA THR A 168 -7.09 16.80 22.76
C THR A 168 -8.18 15.72 22.67
N ILE A 169 -8.12 14.83 21.70
CA ILE A 169 -9.05 13.72 21.49
C ILE A 169 -8.47 12.39 21.97
N ASP A 170 -9.30 11.38 22.16
CA ASP A 170 -8.87 10.04 22.62
C ASP A 170 -7.74 9.47 21.77
N TYR A 171 -6.65 9.11 22.40
CA TYR A 171 -5.46 8.54 21.76
C TYR A 171 -4.81 7.46 22.62
N VAL A 172 -3.93 6.68 22.00
CA VAL A 172 -3.05 5.74 22.69
C VAL A 172 -1.61 6.18 22.51
N GLU A 173 -0.87 6.26 23.59
CA GLU A 173 0.55 6.58 23.55
C GLU A 173 1.38 5.30 23.39
N CYS A 174 2.21 5.25 22.34
CA CYS A 174 3.27 4.27 22.21
C CYS A 174 4.48 4.65 23.04
N PRO A 175 5.28 3.70 23.55
CA PRO A 175 6.62 3.99 24.03
C PRO A 175 7.38 4.86 23.04
N SER A 176 8.13 5.86 23.58
CA SER A 176 8.86 6.83 22.75
C SER A 176 9.90 6.15 21.86
N TYR A 177 10.34 6.84 20.81
CA TYR A 177 11.43 6.36 19.97
C TYR A 177 12.69 6.06 20.81
N GLU A 178 13.01 6.91 21.77
CA GLU A 178 14.15 6.77 22.64
C GLU A 178 14.04 5.50 23.52
N ALA A 179 12.86 5.19 24.04
CA ALA A 179 12.60 3.99 24.84
C ALA A 179 12.74 2.72 24.00
N ILE A 180 12.06 2.65 22.85
CA ILE A 180 12.10 1.46 21.98
C ILE A 180 13.49 1.18 21.38
N LYS A 181 14.35 2.19 21.34
CA LYS A 181 15.73 2.03 20.88
C LYS A 181 16.60 1.28 21.88
N VAL A 182 16.28 1.40 23.18
CA VAL A 182 17.07 0.85 24.28
C VAL A 182 16.49 -0.46 24.79
N ASP A 183 15.14 -0.52 24.93
CA ASP A 183 14.46 -1.66 25.52
C ASP A 183 13.64 -2.43 24.46
N LYS A 184 13.88 -3.75 24.39
CA LYS A 184 13.15 -4.65 23.50
C LYS A 184 11.68 -4.86 23.93
N MET A 185 11.38 -4.73 25.22
CA MET A 185 10.01 -4.84 25.73
C MET A 185 9.19 -3.62 25.31
N ASP A 186 9.76 -2.41 25.43
CA ASP A 186 9.13 -1.20 24.90
C ASP A 186 8.91 -1.28 23.39
N PHE A 187 9.86 -1.88 22.64
CA PHE A 187 9.69 -2.11 21.21
C PHE A 187 8.53 -3.09 20.92
N ALA A 188 8.42 -4.17 21.69
CA ALA A 188 7.34 -5.15 21.55
C ALA A 188 5.98 -4.53 21.90
N ASP A 189 5.90 -3.73 22.95
CA ASP A 189 4.69 -3.00 23.34
C ASP A 189 4.27 -1.97 22.30
N ALA A 190 5.21 -1.21 21.75
CA ALA A 190 4.94 -0.29 20.66
C ALA A 190 4.38 -1.01 19.44
N PHE A 191 4.93 -2.16 19.06
CA PHE A 191 4.43 -2.97 17.96
C PHE A 191 3.01 -3.51 18.24
N ARG A 192 2.76 -4.01 19.47
CA ARG A 192 1.44 -4.49 19.88
C ARG A 192 0.39 -3.38 19.79
N ILE A 193 0.69 -2.18 20.28
CA ILE A 193 -0.21 -1.02 20.18
C ILE A 193 -0.51 -0.70 18.71
N GLN A 194 0.51 -0.61 17.86
CA GLN A 194 0.33 -0.35 16.43
C GLN A 194 -0.53 -1.41 15.75
N TYR A 195 -0.37 -2.68 16.13
CA TYR A 195 -1.15 -3.79 15.59
C TYR A 195 -2.61 -3.74 16.06
N ASP A 196 -2.84 -3.48 17.34
CA ASP A 196 -4.18 -3.45 17.95
C ASP A 196 -5.00 -2.25 17.44
N GLU A 197 -4.37 -1.10 17.22
CA GLU A 197 -5.04 0.14 16.79
C GLU A 197 -5.08 0.30 15.24
N GLN A 198 -4.79 -0.77 14.49
CA GLN A 198 -4.81 -0.72 13.02
C GLN A 198 -6.20 -1.00 12.42
N ASP A 199 -7.19 -1.29 13.23
CA ASP A 199 -8.54 -1.56 12.72
C ASP A 199 -9.29 -0.25 12.39
N PRO A 200 -9.96 -0.16 11.22
CA PRO A 200 -10.63 1.06 10.79
C PRO A 200 -11.90 1.40 11.59
N PHE A 201 -12.49 0.44 12.33
CA PHE A 201 -13.74 0.64 13.05
C PHE A 201 -13.53 1.07 14.50
N TYR A 202 -12.53 0.54 15.18
CA TYR A 202 -12.28 0.83 16.60
C TYR A 202 -10.88 1.37 16.89
N GLY A 203 -9.99 1.41 15.89
CA GLY A 203 -8.64 1.93 16.05
C GLY A 203 -8.67 3.40 16.45
N ARG A 204 -7.84 3.74 17.46
CA ARG A 204 -7.68 5.11 17.97
C ARG A 204 -6.51 5.81 17.30
N ILE A 205 -6.38 7.09 17.57
CA ILE A 205 -5.17 7.84 17.26
C ILE A 205 -4.01 7.23 18.07
N VAL A 206 -2.88 7.04 17.41
CA VAL A 206 -1.65 6.54 18.06
C VAL A 206 -0.60 7.63 18.05
N VAL A 207 -0.02 7.90 19.20
CA VAL A 207 1.00 8.94 19.40
C VAL A 207 2.32 8.29 19.78
N GLN A 208 3.42 8.67 19.13
CA GLN A 208 4.77 8.28 19.52
C GLN A 208 5.68 9.52 19.64
N LYS A 209 6.31 9.68 20.79
CA LYS A 209 7.26 10.77 21.01
C LYS A 209 8.59 10.52 20.28
N HIS A 210 9.10 11.56 19.62
CA HIS A 210 10.40 11.63 18.96
C HIS A 210 11.11 12.92 19.37
N GLY A 211 11.96 12.86 20.38
CA GLY A 211 12.61 14.05 20.95
C GLY A 211 11.59 15.02 21.55
N ASP A 212 11.53 16.24 21.02
CA ASP A 212 10.62 17.31 21.43
C ASP A 212 9.30 17.38 20.63
N ARG A 213 9.07 16.41 19.73
CA ARG A 213 7.89 16.35 18.85
C ARG A 213 7.17 15.02 18.98
N TYR A 214 5.93 15.00 18.51
CA TYR A 214 5.08 13.82 18.50
C TYR A 214 4.74 13.42 17.06
N LEU A 215 4.93 12.17 16.75
CA LEU A 215 4.31 11.54 15.61
C LEU A 215 2.86 11.25 15.97
N ILE A 216 1.93 11.78 15.19
CA ILE A 216 0.50 11.50 15.30
C ILE A 216 0.10 10.61 14.14
N GLN A 217 -0.40 9.42 14.43
CA GLN A 217 -1.10 8.60 13.47
C GLN A 217 -2.60 8.75 13.70
N ASN A 218 -3.32 9.31 12.75
CA ASN A 218 -4.77 9.34 12.79
C ASN A 218 -5.36 7.93 12.66
N THR A 219 -6.64 7.78 12.99
CA THR A 219 -7.35 6.51 12.83
C THR A 219 -7.21 5.97 11.40
N PRO A 220 -7.14 4.65 11.21
CA PRO A 220 -7.01 4.06 9.88
C PRO A 220 -8.15 4.48 8.94
N ALA A 221 -7.84 4.57 7.65
CA ALA A 221 -8.84 4.77 6.61
C ALA A 221 -9.92 3.69 6.65
N LEU A 222 -11.17 4.05 6.40
CA LEU A 222 -12.24 3.06 6.24
C LEU A 222 -11.95 2.19 5.00
N PRO A 223 -12.36 0.92 5.01
CA PRO A 223 -12.31 0.09 3.81
C PRO A 223 -13.12 0.73 2.69
N LEU A 224 -12.59 0.70 1.47
CA LEU A 224 -13.36 1.10 0.30
C LEU A 224 -14.58 0.19 0.15
N THR A 225 -15.71 0.78 -0.22
CA THR A 225 -16.87 0.03 -0.69
C THR A 225 -16.52 -0.71 -1.99
N GLN A 226 -17.34 -1.67 -2.39
CA GLN A 226 -17.13 -2.35 -3.67
C GLN A 226 -17.18 -1.38 -4.85
N GLU A 227 -18.10 -0.41 -4.83
CA GLU A 227 -18.23 0.61 -5.86
C GLU A 227 -17.00 1.52 -5.96
N GLU A 228 -16.49 2.00 -4.83
CA GLU A 228 -15.25 2.78 -4.77
C GLU A 228 -14.06 1.96 -5.27
N MET A 229 -13.98 0.68 -4.87
CA MET A 229 -12.95 -0.23 -5.31
C MET A 229 -12.99 -0.45 -6.83
N ASP A 230 -14.19 -0.68 -7.38
CA ASP A 230 -14.41 -0.80 -8.83
C ASP A 230 -14.03 0.50 -9.54
N GLY A 231 -14.40 1.66 -8.99
CA GLY A 231 -14.04 2.97 -9.53
C GLY A 231 -12.52 3.17 -9.65
N VAL A 232 -11.75 2.77 -8.63
CA VAL A 232 -10.28 2.82 -8.65
C VAL A 232 -9.71 1.94 -9.76
N TYR A 233 -10.19 0.72 -9.90
CA TYR A 233 -9.65 -0.23 -10.89
C TYR A 233 -10.16 0.01 -12.32
N ASN A 234 -11.27 0.73 -12.49
CA ASN A 234 -11.80 1.12 -13.80
C ASN A 234 -11.14 2.39 -14.37
N LEU A 235 -10.20 3.01 -13.66
CA LEU A 235 -9.40 4.09 -14.21
C LEU A 235 -8.63 3.62 -15.46
N PRO A 236 -8.36 4.50 -16.43
CA PRO A 236 -7.78 4.13 -17.73
C PRO A 236 -6.28 3.80 -17.64
N TYR A 237 -5.93 2.75 -16.94
CA TYR A 237 -4.56 2.26 -16.84
C TYR A 237 -4.06 1.74 -18.18
N THR A 238 -2.87 2.21 -18.61
CA THR A 238 -2.27 1.80 -19.89
C THR A 238 -1.77 0.35 -19.89
N ARG A 239 -1.50 -0.23 -18.74
CA ARG A 239 -0.90 -1.57 -18.57
C ARG A 239 0.40 -1.75 -19.34
N ARG A 240 1.15 -0.67 -19.53
CA ARG A 240 2.44 -0.63 -20.22
C ARG A 240 3.43 0.22 -19.40
N TRP A 241 4.70 -0.02 -19.59
CA TRP A 241 5.73 0.91 -19.14
C TRP A 241 5.72 2.19 -19.99
N HIS A 242 6.38 3.22 -19.50
CA HIS A 242 6.52 4.46 -20.25
C HIS A 242 7.37 4.21 -21.52
N PRO A 243 6.98 4.72 -22.72
CA PRO A 243 7.67 4.47 -24.00
C PRO A 243 9.17 4.78 -23.99
N LYS A 244 9.63 5.71 -23.15
CA LYS A 244 11.05 6.02 -22.99
C LYS A 244 11.93 4.83 -22.57
N TYR A 245 11.32 3.72 -22.14
CA TYR A 245 12.01 2.49 -21.74
C TYR A 245 12.07 1.43 -22.82
N ASP A 246 11.45 1.67 -24.00
CA ASP A 246 11.41 0.69 -25.07
C ASP A 246 12.84 0.35 -25.55
N ASP A 247 13.67 1.37 -25.78
CA ASP A 247 15.08 1.21 -26.18
C ASP A 247 15.96 0.55 -25.10
N LYS A 248 15.48 0.50 -23.87
CA LYS A 248 16.18 -0.14 -22.73
C LYS A 248 15.67 -1.55 -22.42
N GLY A 249 14.81 -2.10 -23.27
CA GLY A 249 14.21 -3.42 -23.08
C GLY A 249 13.02 -3.45 -22.12
N GLY A 250 12.40 -2.30 -21.86
CA GLY A 250 11.22 -2.14 -21.02
C GLY A 250 11.46 -2.35 -19.53
N VAL A 251 10.42 -2.70 -18.78
CA VAL A 251 10.47 -3.00 -17.33
C VAL A 251 10.04 -4.44 -17.11
N PRO A 252 10.97 -5.37 -16.81
CA PRO A 252 10.70 -6.81 -16.76
C PRO A 252 9.56 -7.22 -15.83
N ALA A 253 9.40 -6.58 -14.67
CA ALA A 253 8.33 -6.88 -13.71
C ALA A 253 6.92 -6.73 -14.29
N LEU A 254 6.74 -5.93 -15.36
CA LEU A 254 5.44 -5.78 -16.00
C LEU A 254 4.93 -7.09 -16.59
N SER A 255 5.82 -7.95 -17.10
CA SER A 255 5.45 -9.25 -17.70
C SER A 255 4.67 -10.14 -16.73
N GLU A 256 4.94 -10.03 -15.43
CA GLU A 256 4.28 -10.83 -14.39
C GLU A 256 2.88 -10.30 -14.03
N VAL A 257 2.67 -8.99 -14.13
CA VAL A 257 1.44 -8.34 -13.64
C VAL A 257 0.52 -7.81 -14.74
N GLN A 258 1.02 -7.63 -15.96
CA GLN A 258 0.28 -7.02 -17.07
C GLN A 258 -1.07 -7.67 -17.34
N PHE A 259 -1.14 -8.99 -17.26
CA PHE A 259 -2.34 -9.79 -17.49
C PHE A 259 -2.83 -10.49 -16.22
N SER A 260 -2.67 -9.83 -15.08
CA SER A 260 -3.19 -10.28 -13.80
C SER A 260 -4.33 -9.37 -13.33
N LEU A 261 -5.29 -9.95 -12.61
CA LEU A 261 -6.45 -9.27 -12.04
C LEU A 261 -6.31 -9.24 -10.52
N VAL A 262 -6.27 -8.04 -9.95
CA VAL A 262 -6.39 -7.88 -8.50
C VAL A 262 -7.86 -7.91 -8.15
N SER A 263 -8.30 -8.97 -7.49
CA SER A 263 -9.71 -9.19 -7.19
C SER A 263 -10.14 -8.68 -5.81
N GLN A 264 -9.19 -8.54 -4.89
CA GLN A 264 -9.43 -8.00 -3.55
C GLN A 264 -8.16 -7.45 -2.92
N ARG A 265 -8.33 -6.69 -1.84
CA ARG A 265 -7.29 -6.17 -0.95
C ARG A 265 -7.61 -6.56 0.49
N GLY A 266 -6.63 -6.42 1.39
CA GLY A 266 -6.73 -6.83 2.78
C GLY A 266 -6.41 -8.31 2.97
N CYS A 267 -6.07 -8.68 4.21
CA CYS A 267 -5.75 -10.06 4.55
C CYS A 267 -5.95 -10.34 6.05
N PHE A 268 -6.81 -11.28 6.39
CA PHE A 268 -6.99 -11.74 7.78
C PHE A 268 -6.12 -12.94 8.14
N GLY A 269 -5.16 -13.31 7.30
CA GLY A 269 -4.31 -14.49 7.48
C GLY A 269 -3.32 -14.41 8.63
N SER A 270 -2.90 -13.20 9.02
CA SER A 270 -2.01 -12.91 10.15
C SER A 270 -0.74 -13.78 10.20
N CYS A 271 -0.14 -14.07 9.04
CA CYS A 271 1.10 -14.85 8.97
C CYS A 271 2.26 -14.06 9.60
N SER A 272 3.04 -14.68 10.48
CA SER A 272 4.10 -14.03 11.26
C SER A 272 5.22 -13.39 10.43
N PHE A 273 5.43 -13.86 9.21
CA PHE A 273 6.45 -13.33 8.29
C PHE A 273 5.94 -12.20 7.38
N CYS A 274 4.61 -11.94 7.36
CA CYS A 274 4.00 -11.11 6.33
C CYS A 274 3.55 -9.76 6.89
N ALA A 275 4.03 -8.67 6.27
CA ALA A 275 3.68 -7.31 6.66
C ALA A 275 2.45 -6.73 5.92
N ILE A 276 1.81 -7.49 5.04
CA ILE A 276 0.67 -7.00 4.24
C ILE A 276 -0.48 -6.51 5.11
N THR A 277 -0.76 -7.20 6.21
CA THR A 277 -1.79 -6.79 7.17
C THR A 277 -1.53 -5.40 7.73
N ASN A 278 -0.26 -5.03 7.95
CA ASN A 278 0.14 -3.72 8.46
C ASN A 278 0.07 -2.60 7.41
N HIS A 279 -0.16 -2.97 6.14
CA HIS A 279 -0.34 -2.01 5.04
C HIS A 279 -1.78 -1.99 4.53
N GLN A 280 -2.35 -3.13 4.16
CA GLN A 280 -3.69 -3.21 3.56
C GLN A 280 -4.82 -3.42 4.60
N GLY A 281 -4.48 -3.71 5.85
CA GLY A 281 -5.44 -4.03 6.90
C GLY A 281 -5.92 -5.47 6.87
N ARG A 282 -6.83 -5.79 7.83
CA ARG A 282 -7.39 -7.13 8.03
C ARG A 282 -8.76 -7.31 7.39
N ILE A 283 -9.40 -6.22 6.95
CA ILE A 283 -10.73 -6.22 6.36
C ILE A 283 -10.59 -6.40 4.85
N ILE A 284 -11.31 -7.37 4.31
CA ILE A 284 -11.30 -7.63 2.87
C ILE A 284 -12.14 -6.57 2.16
N GLN A 285 -11.58 -6.04 1.08
CA GLN A 285 -12.22 -5.12 0.13
C GLN A 285 -12.16 -5.80 -1.23
N ASN A 286 -13.30 -6.16 -1.80
CA ASN A 286 -13.36 -6.89 -3.05
C ASN A 286 -13.98 -6.07 -4.18
N ARG A 287 -13.57 -6.42 -5.39
CA ARG A 287 -14.16 -5.90 -6.64
C ARG A 287 -15.34 -6.73 -7.07
N SER A 288 -16.27 -6.12 -7.79
CA SER A 288 -17.38 -6.85 -8.44
C SER A 288 -16.86 -7.79 -9.53
N HIS A 289 -17.66 -8.80 -9.86
CA HIS A 289 -17.36 -9.65 -11.03
C HIS A 289 -17.38 -8.85 -12.32
N GLU A 290 -18.27 -7.88 -12.43
CA GLU A 290 -18.46 -7.03 -13.59
C GLU A 290 -17.20 -6.20 -13.87
N SER A 291 -16.64 -5.52 -12.86
CA SER A 291 -15.39 -4.76 -12.98
C SER A 291 -14.22 -5.65 -13.42
N LEU A 292 -14.10 -6.88 -12.88
CA LEU A 292 -13.05 -7.82 -13.24
C LEU A 292 -13.21 -8.36 -14.66
N ILE A 293 -14.44 -8.56 -15.11
CA ILE A 293 -14.75 -9.01 -16.49
C ILE A 293 -14.47 -7.90 -17.50
N GLU A 294 -14.82 -6.64 -17.17
CA GLU A 294 -14.51 -5.49 -18.01
C GLU A 294 -13.00 -5.31 -18.18
N GLU A 295 -12.25 -5.43 -17.09
CA GLU A 295 -10.78 -5.39 -17.13
C GLU A 295 -10.20 -6.55 -17.97
N ALA A 296 -10.76 -7.76 -17.85
CA ALA A 296 -10.37 -8.89 -18.68
C ALA A 296 -10.66 -8.64 -20.17
N HIS A 297 -11.79 -8.01 -20.51
CA HIS A 297 -12.09 -7.61 -21.89
C HIS A 297 -11.11 -6.57 -22.44
N MET A 298 -10.64 -5.63 -21.61
CA MET A 298 -9.57 -4.70 -22.03
C MET A 298 -8.27 -5.46 -22.31
N MET A 299 -7.88 -6.40 -21.44
CA MET A 299 -6.67 -7.21 -21.65
C MET A 299 -6.75 -8.05 -22.94
N ILE A 300 -7.91 -8.65 -23.23
CA ILE A 300 -8.12 -9.47 -24.44
C ILE A 300 -7.90 -8.65 -25.72
N LYS A 301 -8.17 -7.35 -25.70
CA LYS A 301 -7.99 -6.45 -26.85
C LYS A 301 -6.53 -6.02 -27.06
N MET A 302 -5.63 -6.31 -26.11
CA MET A 302 -4.22 -5.94 -26.26
C MET A 302 -3.48 -6.87 -27.22
N ASP A 303 -2.67 -6.32 -28.13
CA ASP A 303 -1.97 -7.07 -29.21
C ASP A 303 -1.08 -8.20 -28.68
N ASN A 304 -0.49 -8.02 -27.51
CA ASN A 304 0.41 -8.98 -26.87
C ASN A 304 -0.29 -9.97 -25.94
N PHE A 305 -1.63 -9.93 -25.81
CA PHE A 305 -2.37 -10.91 -25.03
C PHE A 305 -2.42 -12.27 -25.76
N LYS A 306 -1.94 -13.32 -25.11
CA LYS A 306 -1.86 -14.68 -25.67
C LYS A 306 -2.98 -15.62 -25.20
N GLY A 307 -3.98 -15.09 -24.51
CA GLY A 307 -5.10 -15.85 -23.97
C GLY A 307 -4.89 -16.33 -22.54
N TYR A 308 -3.89 -15.83 -21.84
CA TYR A 308 -3.56 -16.26 -20.50
C TYR A 308 -3.78 -15.11 -19.49
N ILE A 309 -4.70 -15.31 -18.54
CA ILE A 309 -4.80 -14.48 -17.35
C ILE A 309 -3.84 -15.09 -16.33
N HIS A 310 -2.79 -14.34 -15.97
CA HIS A 310 -1.67 -14.85 -15.20
C HIS A 310 -1.99 -15.03 -13.73
N ASP A 311 -2.92 -14.24 -13.19
CA ASP A 311 -3.40 -14.36 -11.83
C ASP A 311 -4.80 -13.74 -11.66
N VAL A 312 -5.59 -14.28 -10.74
CA VAL A 312 -6.83 -13.70 -10.25
C VAL A 312 -6.79 -13.79 -8.73
N GLY A 313 -6.42 -12.71 -8.07
CA GLY A 313 -6.23 -12.80 -6.63
C GLY A 313 -5.94 -11.47 -5.95
N GLY A 314 -5.30 -11.58 -4.80
CA GLY A 314 -4.89 -10.51 -3.93
C GLY A 314 -3.77 -11.03 -3.03
N PRO A 315 -3.62 -10.51 -1.79
CA PRO A 315 -2.61 -11.03 -0.86
C PRO A 315 -2.73 -12.54 -0.60
N THR A 316 -3.96 -13.06 -0.62
CA THR A 316 -4.29 -14.49 -0.62
C THR A 316 -5.50 -14.69 -1.54
N ALA A 317 -5.35 -15.48 -2.60
CA ALA A 317 -6.31 -15.52 -3.70
C ALA A 317 -7.73 -15.93 -3.28
N ASN A 318 -7.87 -16.84 -2.33
CA ASN A 318 -9.16 -17.32 -1.86
C ASN A 318 -9.79 -16.50 -0.72
N PHE A 319 -9.25 -15.33 -0.39
CA PHE A 319 -9.85 -14.41 0.58
C PHE A 319 -10.72 -13.34 -0.11
N ARG A 320 -11.83 -13.77 -0.70
CA ARG A 320 -12.71 -12.90 -1.51
C ARG A 320 -13.84 -12.23 -0.72
N HIS A 321 -14.01 -12.52 0.55
CA HIS A 321 -15.04 -11.93 1.40
C HIS A 321 -14.52 -11.70 2.82
N LEU A 322 -15.30 -11.00 3.63
CA LEU A 322 -15.00 -10.80 5.05
C LEU A 322 -14.83 -12.15 5.75
N ALA A 323 -13.94 -12.19 6.74
CA ALA A 323 -13.73 -13.42 7.52
C ALA A 323 -15.00 -13.88 8.25
N CYS A 324 -15.86 -12.96 8.63
CA CYS A 324 -17.18 -13.24 9.23
C CYS A 324 -18.04 -11.97 9.15
N ASP A 325 -19.36 -12.12 9.36
CA ASP A 325 -20.33 -11.00 9.31
C ASP A 325 -20.04 -9.91 10.35
N LYS A 326 -19.48 -10.28 11.50
CA LYS A 326 -19.08 -9.32 12.53
C LYS A 326 -18.10 -8.26 12.01
N GLN A 327 -17.23 -8.61 11.08
CA GLN A 327 -16.24 -7.68 10.55
C GLN A 327 -16.86 -6.47 9.81
N ALA A 328 -18.03 -6.65 9.25
CA ALA A 328 -18.74 -5.55 8.55
C ALA A 328 -19.15 -4.41 9.49
N VAL A 329 -19.37 -4.70 10.78
CA VAL A 329 -19.93 -3.75 11.75
C VAL A 329 -18.91 -3.36 12.82
N TYR A 330 -18.15 -4.33 13.31
CA TYR A 330 -17.29 -4.16 14.48
C TYR A 330 -15.79 -4.27 14.16
N GLY A 331 -15.43 -4.47 12.90
CA GLY A 331 -14.03 -4.69 12.53
C GLY A 331 -13.48 -6.06 12.94
N ALA A 332 -12.18 -6.21 12.89
CA ALA A 332 -11.48 -7.43 13.27
C ALA A 332 -11.35 -7.56 14.80
N CYS A 333 -11.39 -8.78 15.32
CA CYS A 333 -11.28 -9.03 16.76
C CYS A 333 -9.92 -8.56 17.30
N LYS A 334 -9.92 -7.88 18.46
CA LYS A 334 -8.71 -7.59 19.24
C LYS A 334 -8.14 -8.87 19.86
N GLY A 335 -6.82 -9.00 19.89
CA GLY A 335 -6.13 -10.12 20.56
C GLY A 335 -6.41 -11.51 19.97
N ARG A 336 -7.08 -11.60 18.80
CA ARG A 336 -7.39 -12.88 18.15
C ARG A 336 -7.21 -12.78 16.64
N THR A 337 -6.68 -13.84 16.05
CA THR A 337 -6.61 -14.01 14.59
C THR A 337 -7.72 -14.94 14.10
N CYS A 338 -8.10 -14.81 12.83
CA CYS A 338 -9.22 -15.59 12.28
C CYS A 338 -8.82 -17.04 11.90
N ALA A 339 -7.55 -17.24 11.54
CA ALA A 339 -7.07 -18.50 10.97
C ALA A 339 -6.04 -19.24 11.82
N ALA A 340 -5.53 -18.63 12.90
CA ALA A 340 -4.45 -19.20 13.71
C ALA A 340 -4.58 -18.76 15.19
N PRO A 341 -4.10 -19.56 16.20
CA PRO A 341 -3.51 -20.90 16.04
C PRO A 341 -4.52 -21.94 15.55
N GLU A 342 -5.81 -21.71 15.84
CA GLU A 342 -6.92 -22.52 15.35
C GLU A 342 -7.94 -21.64 14.62
N PRO A 343 -8.60 -22.16 13.56
CA PRO A 343 -9.64 -21.42 12.85
C PRO A 343 -10.77 -20.99 13.78
N CYS A 344 -11.23 -19.76 13.62
CA CYS A 344 -12.38 -19.25 14.36
C CYS A 344 -13.65 -19.98 13.90
N GLU A 345 -14.52 -20.36 14.84
CA GLU A 345 -15.79 -21.04 14.56
C GLU A 345 -16.71 -20.24 13.61
N ASN A 346 -16.62 -18.90 13.68
CA ASN A 346 -17.40 -18.01 12.81
C ASN A 346 -16.69 -17.68 11.49
N LEU A 347 -15.56 -18.34 11.19
CA LEU A 347 -14.83 -18.10 9.95
C LEU A 347 -15.67 -18.55 8.75
N ASN A 348 -16.01 -17.62 7.88
CA ASN A 348 -16.68 -17.94 6.63
C ASN A 348 -15.68 -18.57 5.65
N THR A 349 -15.85 -19.86 5.38
CA THR A 349 -14.99 -20.64 4.47
C THR A 349 -15.66 -20.93 3.12
N ASN A 350 -16.71 -20.20 2.75
CA ASN A 350 -17.37 -20.35 1.45
C ASN A 350 -16.50 -19.78 0.32
N HIS A 351 -16.31 -20.55 -0.72
CA HIS A 351 -15.53 -20.17 -1.92
C HIS A 351 -16.40 -20.00 -3.19
N ASP A 352 -17.73 -20.09 -3.08
CA ASP A 352 -18.63 -20.09 -4.24
C ASP A 352 -18.49 -18.84 -5.09
N ASP A 353 -18.32 -17.65 -4.48
CA ASP A 353 -18.08 -16.40 -5.20
C ASP A 353 -16.79 -16.46 -6.03
N TYR A 354 -15.69 -16.92 -5.42
CA TYR A 354 -14.41 -17.01 -6.10
C TYR A 354 -14.43 -18.05 -7.23
N ILE A 355 -15.06 -19.20 -7.00
CA ILE A 355 -15.23 -20.25 -8.01
C ILE A 355 -16.10 -19.74 -9.16
N ALA A 356 -17.17 -19.02 -8.86
CA ALA A 356 -18.05 -18.41 -9.88
C ALA A 356 -17.30 -17.39 -10.72
N LEU A 357 -16.48 -16.53 -10.11
CA LEU A 357 -15.62 -15.58 -10.81
C LEU A 357 -14.66 -16.29 -11.80
N LEU A 358 -13.92 -17.29 -11.31
CA LEU A 358 -12.97 -18.05 -12.13
C LEU A 358 -13.68 -18.74 -13.32
N ARG A 359 -14.90 -19.27 -13.10
CA ARG A 359 -15.73 -19.87 -14.16
C ARG A 359 -16.18 -18.85 -15.20
N LYS A 360 -16.60 -17.63 -14.76
CA LYS A 360 -16.97 -16.54 -15.67
C LYS A 360 -15.77 -16.13 -16.54
N LEU A 361 -14.61 -15.88 -15.93
CA LEU A 361 -13.39 -15.48 -16.66
C LEU A 361 -12.92 -16.54 -17.67
N ARG A 362 -12.99 -17.82 -17.32
CA ARG A 362 -12.62 -18.92 -18.22
C ARG A 362 -13.55 -19.05 -19.45
N LYS A 363 -14.79 -18.57 -19.37
CA LYS A 363 -15.77 -18.61 -20.46
C LYS A 363 -15.61 -17.45 -21.44
N LEU A 364 -14.79 -16.44 -21.14
CA LEU A 364 -14.61 -15.29 -22.03
C LEU A 364 -13.94 -15.71 -23.35
N LYS A 365 -14.52 -15.29 -24.46
CA LYS A 365 -13.93 -15.51 -25.80
C LYS A 365 -12.55 -14.83 -25.83
N GLY A 366 -11.51 -15.58 -26.19
CA GLY A 366 -10.13 -15.12 -26.21
C GLY A 366 -9.31 -15.56 -24.98
N VAL A 367 -9.94 -16.00 -23.89
CA VAL A 367 -9.25 -16.58 -22.74
C VAL A 367 -9.07 -18.09 -22.94
N LYS A 368 -7.83 -18.55 -22.89
CA LYS A 368 -7.44 -19.96 -22.97
C LYS A 368 -7.26 -20.59 -21.59
N LYS A 369 -6.64 -19.86 -20.67
CA LYS A 369 -6.39 -20.30 -19.28
C LYS A 369 -6.45 -19.13 -18.31
N VAL A 370 -6.91 -19.43 -17.10
CA VAL A 370 -6.87 -18.56 -15.94
C VAL A 370 -6.03 -19.25 -14.88
N PHE A 371 -5.01 -18.58 -14.39
CA PHE A 371 -4.12 -19.07 -13.34
C PHE A 371 -4.44 -18.38 -12.02
N VAL A 372 -4.09 -19.03 -10.93
CA VAL A 372 -4.08 -18.51 -9.58
C VAL A 372 -2.66 -18.63 -9.05
N ARG A 373 -1.90 -17.53 -9.01
CA ARG A 373 -0.47 -17.48 -8.65
C ARG A 373 -0.23 -16.81 -7.30
N SER A 374 -1.18 -15.97 -6.83
CA SER A 374 -1.09 -15.29 -5.54
C SER A 374 -1.07 -16.24 -4.34
N GLY A 375 -1.31 -17.52 -4.55
CA GLY A 375 -1.36 -18.52 -3.50
C GLY A 375 -2.74 -18.68 -2.87
N LEU A 376 -3.01 -19.89 -2.42
CA LEU A 376 -4.22 -20.26 -1.69
C LEU A 376 -3.85 -20.66 -0.27
N ARG A 377 -4.62 -20.19 0.70
CA ARG A 377 -4.57 -20.73 2.06
C ARG A 377 -5.33 -22.07 2.07
N TYR A 378 -4.61 -23.18 2.11
CA TYR A 378 -5.19 -24.52 2.11
C TYR A 378 -5.91 -24.84 3.43
N ASP A 379 -5.46 -24.26 4.54
CA ASP A 379 -6.07 -24.38 5.86
C ASP A 379 -7.42 -23.63 5.96
N TYR A 380 -7.70 -22.74 4.99
CA TYR A 380 -8.96 -22.03 4.85
C TYR A 380 -9.98 -22.76 3.97
N VAL A 381 -9.55 -23.74 3.17
CA VAL A 381 -10.43 -24.55 2.32
C VAL A 381 -11.22 -25.56 3.19
N ARG A 382 -12.54 -25.65 3.00
CA ARG A 382 -13.39 -26.63 3.70
C ARG A 382 -12.92 -28.06 3.43
N SER A 383 -13.22 -28.98 4.36
CA SER A 383 -12.78 -30.37 4.24
C SER A 383 -13.31 -31.07 2.98
N GLU A 384 -14.51 -30.72 2.53
CA GLU A 384 -15.13 -31.25 1.30
C GLU A 384 -14.42 -30.75 0.03
N GLU A 385 -13.77 -29.61 0.09
CA GLU A 385 -13.06 -28.98 -1.03
C GLU A 385 -11.58 -29.37 -1.07
N ARG A 386 -11.08 -30.04 -0.03
CA ARG A 386 -9.67 -30.48 0.08
C ARG A 386 -9.40 -31.82 -0.62
N ARG A 387 -10.41 -32.49 -1.13
CA ARG A 387 -10.31 -33.80 -1.80
C ARG A 387 -10.17 -33.70 -3.30
#